data_345692037ff5e944f480613373f9a1a9
#
_entry.id   345692037ff5e944f480613373f9a1a9
#
_cell.length_a   1.000
_cell.length_b   1.000
_cell.length_c   1.000
_cell.angle_alpha   90.00
_cell.angle_beta   90.00
_cell.angle_gamma   90.00
#
_symmetry.space_group_name_H-M   'P 1'
#
loop_
_entity.id
_entity.type
_entity.pdbx_description
1 polymer ?
#
loop_
_entity_poly.entity_id
_entity_poly.type
_entity_poly.pdbx_seq_one_letter_code
_entity_poly.pdbx_strand_id
1 'polypeptide(L)'
;MNTSNNSVAVRVPASSANIGPGFDVLGMALSLHLEAGFGTSPADSIEASQSHPTLVAFRHSGGTGPLWVRSQMPMGKGLGFSGAARIAGVSLAHAQKNGTDEIVFRNAHSEILTIAAELEGHPDNVAASLLGGVVASVAGSTVRIPT
;
A
#
# COMPACT_ATOMS: atom_id res chain seq x y z
N MET A 1 -27.78 -5.08 19.14
CA MET A 1 -26.39 -5.45 18.86
C MET A 1 -25.90 -4.64 17.66
N ASN A 2 -25.02 -3.73 17.96
CA ASN A 2 -24.37 -2.98 16.90
C ASN A 2 -23.45 -3.92 16.14
N THR A 3 -23.91 -4.42 15.01
CA THR A 3 -23.00 -4.81 13.97
C THR A 3 -22.37 -3.51 13.49
N SER A 4 -21.35 -3.05 14.21
CA SER A 4 -20.50 -2.00 13.71
C SER A 4 -20.02 -2.49 12.35
N ASN A 5 -20.36 -1.73 11.33
CA ASN A 5 -19.94 -2.01 9.98
C ASN A 5 -18.41 -1.82 9.95
N ASN A 6 -17.66 -2.88 10.31
CA ASN A 6 -16.20 -2.86 10.30
C ASN A 6 -15.68 -2.88 8.86
N SER A 7 -16.22 -1.98 8.05
CA SER A 7 -15.77 -1.81 6.66
C SER A 7 -14.68 -0.76 6.63
N VAL A 8 -13.51 -1.17 6.20
CA VAL A 8 -12.36 -0.28 6.02
C VAL A 8 -11.82 -0.47 4.61
N ALA A 9 -11.50 0.63 3.96
CA ALA A 9 -10.91 0.64 2.63
C ALA A 9 -9.67 1.52 2.63
N VAL A 10 -8.71 1.15 1.82
CA VAL A 10 -7.51 1.93 1.56
C VAL A 10 -7.37 2.14 0.06
N ARG A 11 -6.90 3.32 -0.32
CA ARG A 11 -6.62 3.69 -1.71
C ARG A 11 -5.14 4.04 -1.81
N VAL A 12 -4.41 3.29 -2.65
CA VAL A 12 -2.96 3.41 -2.75
C VAL A 12 -2.58 3.76 -4.18
N PRO A 13 -1.81 4.83 -4.42
CA PRO A 13 -1.44 5.21 -5.77
C PRO A 13 -0.43 4.24 -6.36
N ALA A 14 -0.51 4.08 -7.67
CA ALA A 14 0.53 3.49 -8.48
C ALA A 14 1.81 4.32 -8.37
N SER A 15 2.93 3.77 -8.75
CA SER A 15 4.20 4.48 -8.72
C SER A 15 5.05 4.15 -9.93
N SER A 16 5.96 5.06 -10.24
CA SER A 16 7.06 4.83 -11.15
C SER A 16 8.35 5.01 -10.38
N ALA A 17 9.28 4.09 -10.54
CA ALA A 17 10.57 4.11 -9.86
C ALA A 17 11.70 4.03 -10.87
N ASN A 18 12.94 4.12 -10.40
CA ASN A 18 14.14 4.08 -11.26
C ASN A 18 14.14 5.19 -12.30
N ILE A 19 13.77 6.38 -11.88
CA ILE A 19 13.57 7.54 -12.75
C ILE A 19 14.93 8.13 -13.14
N GLY A 20 15.32 7.96 -14.43
CA GLY A 20 16.51 8.58 -15.01
C GLY A 20 17.77 8.35 -14.16
N PRO A 21 18.56 9.42 -13.88
CA PRO A 21 19.77 9.30 -13.06
C PRO A 21 19.51 8.94 -11.61
N GLY A 22 18.25 8.94 -11.17
CA GLY A 22 17.83 8.51 -9.82
C GLY A 22 17.49 7.05 -9.73
N PHE A 23 18.03 6.19 -10.60
CA PHE A 23 17.80 4.74 -10.59
C PHE A 23 18.01 4.17 -9.19
N ASP A 24 17.07 3.34 -8.73
CA ASP A 24 17.00 2.74 -7.38
C ASP A 24 16.91 3.75 -6.21
N VAL A 25 16.81 5.05 -6.50
CA VAL A 25 16.70 6.10 -5.47
C VAL A 25 15.38 6.85 -5.56
N LEU A 26 14.98 7.27 -6.75
CA LEU A 26 13.78 8.09 -6.94
C LEU A 26 12.55 7.27 -7.29
N GLY A 27 11.44 7.62 -6.67
CA GLY A 27 10.11 7.10 -6.98
C GLY A 27 9.08 8.22 -7.04
N MET A 28 8.04 8.03 -7.82
CA MET A 28 6.97 9.02 -8.00
C MET A 28 5.61 8.33 -7.97
N ALA A 29 4.68 8.89 -7.18
CA ALA A 29 3.30 8.42 -7.16
C ALA A 29 2.55 8.92 -8.40
N LEU A 30 1.68 8.07 -8.92
CA LEU A 30 0.87 8.35 -10.11
C LEU A 30 -0.61 8.47 -9.73
N SER A 31 -1.44 8.93 -10.66
CA SER A 31 -2.87 9.11 -10.44
C SER A 31 -3.74 7.87 -10.65
N LEU A 32 -3.14 6.73 -10.95
CA LEU A 32 -3.81 5.43 -10.96
C LEU A 32 -3.73 4.81 -9.57
N HIS A 33 -4.77 4.09 -9.15
CA HIS A 33 -4.86 3.59 -7.78
C HIS A 33 -5.23 2.11 -7.72
N LEU A 34 -4.76 1.47 -6.67
CA LEU A 34 -5.27 0.20 -6.16
C LEU A 34 -6.13 0.52 -4.93
N GLU A 35 -7.29 -0.09 -4.86
CA GLU A 35 -8.15 -0.03 -3.68
C GLU A 35 -8.31 -1.43 -3.11
N ALA A 36 -8.33 -1.52 -1.80
CA ALA A 36 -8.52 -2.78 -1.09
C ALA A 36 -9.24 -2.52 0.23
N GLY A 37 -9.86 -3.55 0.77
CA GLY A 37 -10.55 -3.39 2.03
C GLY A 37 -11.11 -4.68 2.59
N PHE A 38 -11.66 -4.58 3.77
CA PHE A 38 -12.42 -5.64 4.40
C PHE A 38 -13.81 -5.12 4.79
N GLY A 39 -14.75 -6.05 5.00
CA GLY A 39 -16.15 -5.70 5.22
C GLY A 39 -16.92 -5.57 3.90
N THR A 40 -17.80 -4.58 3.80
CA THR A 40 -18.62 -4.38 2.60
C THR A 40 -17.76 -4.06 1.37
N SER A 41 -17.91 -4.83 0.31
CA SER A 41 -17.14 -4.67 -0.93
C SER A 41 -17.91 -3.86 -1.97
N PRO A 42 -17.22 -3.00 -2.75
CA PRO A 42 -17.85 -2.34 -3.91
C PRO A 42 -18.27 -3.34 -4.97
N ALA A 43 -19.25 -2.97 -5.80
CA ALA A 43 -19.83 -3.84 -6.79
C ALA A 43 -18.84 -4.33 -7.86
N ASP A 44 -17.83 -3.53 -8.18
CA ASP A 44 -16.81 -3.82 -9.18
C ASP A 44 -15.49 -4.34 -8.59
N SER A 45 -15.53 -4.76 -7.33
CA SER A 45 -14.39 -5.38 -6.66
C SER A 45 -14.43 -6.90 -6.78
N ILE A 46 -13.28 -7.53 -6.55
CA ILE A 46 -13.14 -8.98 -6.47
C ILE A 46 -12.50 -9.37 -5.16
N GLU A 47 -12.73 -10.61 -4.73
CA GLU A 47 -12.05 -11.14 -3.56
C GLU A 47 -10.57 -11.40 -3.89
N ALA A 48 -9.67 -10.96 -3.03
CA ALA A 48 -8.24 -11.19 -3.21
C ALA A 48 -7.92 -12.68 -3.09
N SER A 49 -7.22 -13.23 -4.10
CA SER A 49 -6.76 -14.61 -4.07
C SER A 49 -5.69 -14.81 -2.98
N GLN A 50 -5.44 -16.06 -2.60
CA GLN A 50 -4.46 -16.41 -1.57
C GLN A 50 -3.05 -15.92 -1.91
N SER A 51 -2.71 -15.80 -3.18
CA SER A 51 -1.42 -15.31 -3.65
C SER A 51 -1.38 -13.82 -3.95
N HIS A 52 -2.50 -13.11 -3.82
CA HIS A 52 -2.54 -11.68 -4.10
C HIS A 52 -1.64 -10.93 -3.12
N PRO A 53 -0.73 -10.05 -3.60
CA PRO A 53 0.23 -9.37 -2.73
C PRO A 53 -0.41 -8.60 -1.57
N THR A 54 -1.59 -8.02 -1.77
CA THR A 54 -2.33 -7.32 -0.72
C THR A 54 -2.70 -8.28 0.42
N LEU A 55 -3.24 -9.45 0.08
CA LEU A 55 -3.65 -10.42 1.10
C LEU A 55 -2.45 -11.04 1.81
N VAL A 56 -1.39 -11.33 1.07
CA VAL A 56 -0.13 -11.84 1.63
C VAL A 56 0.44 -10.85 2.65
N ALA A 57 0.53 -9.57 2.28
CA ALA A 57 1.04 -8.54 3.19
C ALA A 57 0.13 -8.31 4.40
N PHE A 58 -1.19 -8.36 4.19
CA PHE A 58 -2.19 -8.23 5.25
C PHE A 58 -2.02 -9.32 6.30
N ARG A 59 -1.94 -10.57 5.87
CA ARG A 59 -1.76 -11.72 6.78
C ARG A 59 -0.39 -11.72 7.45
N HIS A 60 0.65 -11.38 6.71
CA HIS A 60 2.00 -11.24 7.26
C HIS A 60 2.04 -10.24 8.42
N SER A 61 1.24 -9.18 8.32
CA SER A 61 1.16 -8.12 9.33
C SER A 61 0.13 -8.39 10.43
N GLY A 62 -0.41 -9.59 10.49
CA GLY A 62 -1.36 -10.00 11.53
C GLY A 62 -2.83 -9.78 11.22
N GLY A 63 -3.15 -9.39 9.99
CA GLY A 63 -4.54 -9.23 9.56
C GLY A 63 -5.25 -10.57 9.39
N THR A 64 -6.55 -10.58 9.62
CA THR A 64 -7.38 -11.78 9.52
C THR A 64 -8.65 -11.53 8.71
N GLY A 65 -9.08 -12.57 8.00
CA GLY A 65 -10.28 -12.53 7.17
C GLY A 65 -10.01 -12.20 5.71
N PRO A 66 -11.06 -12.21 4.88
CA PRO A 66 -10.92 -11.94 3.46
C PRO A 66 -10.76 -10.44 3.17
N LEU A 67 -10.15 -10.14 2.03
CA LEU A 67 -10.06 -8.79 1.47
C LEU A 67 -10.70 -8.75 0.10
N TRP A 68 -11.32 -7.62 -0.22
CA TRP A 68 -11.68 -7.30 -1.60
C TRP A 68 -10.60 -6.37 -2.19
N VAL A 69 -10.43 -6.44 -3.51
CA VAL A 69 -9.49 -5.59 -4.24
C VAL A 69 -10.14 -5.05 -5.51
N ARG A 70 -9.72 -3.85 -5.87
CA ARG A 70 -10.13 -3.17 -7.11
C ARG A 70 -8.94 -2.34 -7.58
N SER A 71 -8.51 -2.50 -8.85
CA SER A 71 -7.32 -1.82 -9.32
C SER A 71 -7.50 -1.26 -10.73
N GLN A 72 -7.03 -0.02 -10.92
CA GLN A 72 -6.89 0.60 -12.22
C GLN A 72 -5.53 0.29 -12.85
N MET A 73 -4.63 -0.36 -12.10
CA MET A 73 -3.26 -0.60 -12.52
C MET A 73 -3.15 -1.89 -13.31
N PRO A 74 -2.67 -1.86 -14.57
CA PRO A 74 -2.31 -3.08 -15.27
C PRO A 74 -1.10 -3.73 -14.60
N MET A 75 -1.19 -5.04 -14.38
CA MET A 75 -0.08 -5.83 -13.83
C MET A 75 1.06 -5.92 -14.82
N GLY A 76 2.30 -5.89 -14.32
CA GLY A 76 3.50 -6.08 -15.13
C GLY A 76 3.85 -4.94 -16.07
N LYS A 77 3.31 -3.75 -15.87
CA LYS A 77 3.57 -2.57 -16.71
C LYS A 77 4.49 -1.53 -16.05
N GLY A 78 5.21 -1.92 -14.98
CA GLY A 78 6.13 -0.99 -14.32
C GLY A 78 5.45 0.11 -13.51
N LEU A 79 4.20 -0.10 -13.11
CA LEU A 79 3.41 0.89 -12.36
C LEU A 79 3.39 0.64 -10.86
N GLY A 80 4.26 -0.21 -10.36
CA GLY A 80 4.39 -0.46 -8.92
C GLY A 80 3.21 -1.18 -8.30
N PHE A 81 2.53 -2.05 -9.05
CA PHE A 81 1.36 -2.80 -8.56
C PHE A 81 1.69 -3.58 -7.28
N SER A 82 2.78 -4.33 -7.29
CA SER A 82 3.18 -5.15 -6.14
C SER A 82 3.47 -4.31 -4.90
N GLY A 83 4.19 -3.21 -5.06
CA GLY A 83 4.49 -2.28 -3.96
C GLY A 83 3.24 -1.65 -3.38
N ALA A 84 2.35 -1.14 -4.24
CA ALA A 84 1.07 -0.57 -3.82
C ALA A 84 0.20 -1.61 -3.09
N ALA A 85 0.17 -2.84 -3.61
CA ALA A 85 -0.58 -3.93 -3.00
C ALA A 85 -0.06 -4.27 -1.60
N ARG A 86 1.25 -4.26 -1.40
CA ARG A 86 1.86 -4.51 -0.08
C ARG A 86 1.56 -3.38 0.89
N ILE A 87 1.66 -2.12 0.45
CA ILE A 87 1.27 -0.97 1.28
C ILE A 87 -0.20 -1.10 1.69
N ALA A 88 -1.09 -1.46 0.77
CA ALA A 88 -2.50 -1.66 1.07
C ALA A 88 -2.70 -2.73 2.13
N GLY A 89 -2.06 -3.88 1.99
CA GLY A 89 -2.19 -5.00 2.93
C GLY A 89 -1.69 -4.66 4.33
N VAL A 90 -0.50 -4.07 4.43
CA VAL A 90 0.07 -3.67 5.73
C VAL A 90 -0.78 -2.59 6.39
N SER A 91 -1.25 -1.61 5.61
CA SER A 91 -2.12 -0.53 6.10
C SER A 91 -3.45 -1.06 6.64
N LEU A 92 -4.06 -2.01 5.93
CA LEU A 92 -5.32 -2.63 6.38
C LEU A 92 -5.14 -3.45 7.65
N ALA A 93 -4.02 -4.17 7.79
CA ALA A 93 -3.71 -4.90 9.02
C ALA A 93 -3.55 -3.93 10.20
N HIS A 94 -2.86 -2.81 9.97
CA HIS A 94 -2.75 -1.75 10.96
C HIS A 94 -4.13 -1.20 11.35
N ALA A 95 -4.97 -0.89 10.36
CA ALA A 95 -6.31 -0.36 10.61
C ALA A 95 -7.21 -1.37 11.35
N GLN A 96 -7.11 -2.66 11.03
CA GLN A 96 -7.87 -3.69 11.72
C GLN A 96 -7.52 -3.78 13.20
N LYS A 97 -6.25 -3.59 13.52
CA LYS A 97 -5.73 -3.65 14.90
C LYS A 97 -5.92 -2.34 15.67
N ASN A 98 -5.69 -1.20 15.04
CA ASN A 98 -5.56 0.10 15.70
C ASN A 98 -6.65 1.12 15.33
N GLY A 99 -7.55 0.76 14.41
CA GLY A 99 -8.58 1.69 13.92
C GLY A 99 -8.08 2.59 12.79
N THR A 100 -8.94 3.51 12.38
CA THR A 100 -8.74 4.35 11.19
C THR A 100 -8.42 5.81 11.52
N ASP A 101 -7.98 6.09 12.73
CA ASP A 101 -7.57 7.45 13.10
C ASP A 101 -6.38 7.90 12.25
N GLU A 102 -6.49 9.06 11.62
CA GLU A 102 -5.49 9.58 10.70
C GLU A 102 -4.14 9.82 11.38
N ILE A 103 -4.15 10.32 12.61
CA ILE A 103 -2.93 10.61 13.35
C ILE A 103 -2.21 9.31 13.72
N VAL A 104 -2.95 8.32 14.19
CA VAL A 104 -2.40 7.00 14.51
C VAL A 104 -1.81 6.35 13.27
N PHE A 105 -2.50 6.42 12.14
CA PHE A 105 -2.01 5.89 10.87
C PHE A 105 -0.74 6.61 10.40
N ARG A 106 -0.72 7.93 10.48
CA ARG A 106 0.44 8.74 10.08
C ARG A 106 1.67 8.42 10.93
N ASN A 107 1.47 8.22 12.24
CA ASN A 107 2.56 7.83 13.14
C ASN A 107 3.09 6.42 12.86
N ALA A 108 2.31 5.58 12.19
CA ALA A 108 2.70 4.24 11.80
C ALA A 108 3.35 4.16 10.42
N HIS A 109 3.47 5.26 9.68
CA HIS A 109 4.01 5.26 8.31
C HIS A 109 5.39 4.62 8.20
N SER A 110 6.26 4.90 9.16
CA SER A 110 7.62 4.34 9.17
C SER A 110 7.60 2.82 9.30
N GLU A 111 6.77 2.29 10.19
CA GLU A 111 6.59 0.84 10.37
C GLU A 111 5.97 0.19 9.14
N ILE A 112 4.93 0.80 8.60
CA ILE A 112 4.24 0.30 7.40
C ILE A 112 5.23 0.24 6.23
N LEU A 113 6.01 1.30 6.04
CA LEU A 113 7.01 1.37 4.99
C LEU A 113 8.09 0.29 5.16
N THR A 114 8.57 0.10 6.38
CA THR A 114 9.60 -0.91 6.67
C THR A 114 9.10 -2.31 6.32
N ILE A 115 7.91 -2.67 6.76
CA ILE A 115 7.34 -4.00 6.49
C ILE A 115 7.11 -4.20 4.99
N ALA A 116 6.50 -3.22 4.33
CA ALA A 116 6.21 -3.32 2.91
C ALA A 116 7.50 -3.38 2.07
N ALA A 117 8.51 -2.60 2.42
CA ALA A 117 9.81 -2.61 1.75
C ALA A 117 10.54 -3.95 1.89
N GLU A 118 10.47 -4.56 3.07
CA GLU A 118 11.04 -5.89 3.30
C GLU A 118 10.37 -6.95 2.43
N LEU A 119 9.05 -6.90 2.32
CA LEU A 119 8.29 -7.83 1.48
C LEU A 119 8.54 -7.62 0.00
N GLU A 120 8.74 -6.38 -0.43
CA GLU A 120 8.97 -6.02 -1.84
C GLU A 120 10.43 -6.18 -2.27
N GLY A 121 11.37 -5.96 -1.36
CA GLY A 121 12.81 -5.98 -1.64
C GLY A 121 13.37 -4.65 -2.15
N HIS A 122 12.53 -3.70 -2.53
CA HIS A 122 12.93 -2.37 -3.03
C HIS A 122 12.08 -1.29 -2.38
N PRO A 123 12.68 -0.29 -1.71
CA PRO A 123 11.90 0.74 -0.99
C PRO A 123 11.32 1.84 -1.89
N ASP A 124 11.86 2.06 -3.09
CA ASP A 124 11.52 3.21 -3.93
C ASP A 124 10.04 3.21 -4.37
N ASN A 125 9.50 2.08 -4.86
CA ASN A 125 8.10 1.96 -5.24
C ASN A 125 7.16 2.07 -4.03
N VAL A 126 7.47 1.34 -2.95
CA VAL A 126 6.61 1.35 -1.76
C VAL A 126 6.58 2.72 -1.10
N ALA A 127 7.69 3.41 -1.06
CA ALA A 127 7.77 4.75 -0.48
C ALA A 127 6.89 5.75 -1.23
N ALA A 128 6.94 5.76 -2.56
CA ALA A 128 6.12 6.63 -3.38
C ALA A 128 4.63 6.32 -3.19
N SER A 129 4.26 5.05 -3.13
CA SER A 129 2.87 4.63 -2.95
C SER A 129 2.31 5.01 -1.57
N LEU A 130 3.15 4.99 -0.53
CA LEU A 130 2.71 5.37 0.82
C LEU A 130 2.69 6.88 1.02
N LEU A 131 3.77 7.56 0.63
CA LEU A 131 3.97 8.97 0.93
C LEU A 131 3.35 9.92 -0.11
N GLY A 132 3.16 9.42 -1.33
CA GLY A 132 2.70 10.23 -2.45
C GLY A 132 3.80 11.17 -2.96
N GLY A 133 3.56 11.81 -4.11
CA GLY A 133 4.51 12.74 -4.71
C GLY A 133 5.78 12.07 -5.21
N VAL A 134 6.89 12.76 -5.08
CA VAL A 134 8.23 12.27 -5.44
C VAL A 134 9.01 11.98 -4.18
N VAL A 135 9.65 10.83 -4.11
CA VAL A 135 10.42 10.40 -2.94
C VAL A 135 11.84 10.01 -3.35
N ALA A 136 12.78 10.20 -2.44
CA ALA A 136 14.14 9.69 -2.55
C ALA A 136 14.40 8.71 -1.41
N SER A 137 14.93 7.54 -1.72
CA SER A 137 15.21 6.47 -0.75
C SER A 137 16.65 6.01 -0.88
N VAL A 138 17.43 6.18 0.18
CA VAL A 138 18.83 5.76 0.23
C VAL A 138 19.13 5.16 1.59
N ALA A 139 19.74 3.97 1.61
CA ALA A 139 20.25 3.32 2.82
C ALA A 139 19.21 3.24 3.96
N GLY A 140 17.95 2.90 3.61
CA GLY A 140 16.88 2.77 4.59
C GLY A 140 16.20 4.07 5.01
N SER A 141 16.70 5.21 4.53
CA SER A 141 16.06 6.51 4.76
C SER A 141 15.25 6.92 3.54
N THR A 142 14.04 7.43 3.78
CA THR A 142 13.15 7.89 2.71
C THR A 142 12.69 9.32 3.02
N VAL A 143 12.76 10.18 2.02
CA VAL A 143 12.35 11.58 2.12
C VAL A 143 11.41 11.91 0.95
N ARG A 144 10.29 12.55 1.25
CA ARG A 144 9.42 13.12 0.22
C ARG A 144 10.01 14.44 -0.25
N ILE A 145 10.22 14.56 -1.56
CA ILE A 145 10.76 15.79 -2.15
C ILE A 145 9.62 16.80 -2.31
N PRO A 146 9.74 18.01 -1.77
CA PRO A 146 8.75 19.05 -1.97
C PRO A 146 8.63 19.42 -3.46
N THR A 147 7.40 19.57 -3.92
CA THR A 147 7.10 19.97 -5.29
C THR A 147 6.21 21.19 -5.31
#